data_3ec63e4f81ee944e34737fce39438b4c
#
_entry.id   3ec63e4f81ee944e34737fce39438b4c
#
_cell.length_a   1.000
_cell.length_b   1.000
_cell.length_c   1.000
_cell.angle_alpha   90.00
_cell.angle_beta   90.00
_cell.angle_gamma   90.00
#
_symmetry.space_group_name_H-M   'P 1'
#
loop_
_entity.id
_entity.type
_entity.pdbx_description
1 polymer ?
#
loop_
_entity_poly.entity_id
_entity_poly.type
_entity_poly.pdbx_seq_one_letter_code
_entity_poly.pdbx_strand_id
1 'polypeptide(L)'
;MKTPLLGMTLAELKEVARSLGMPAFTGGQIAKWIYGSHVRDIAEMTNISKANREKLAEQYCIGVMENIDAQHSVDGTIKYLFPVASGKFVETVFIPDKDRATLCVSCQVGCKMNCLFCQTGKQGFEGSLTAADILNQIYSLPEAERLTNIVFMGQGEPMDNLDNVLRATEVLTAEWGYAWSPKRITVSSVGVRNKLKRFLDESECHVAISLHSPIPEQRATLMPAQKGMGIEEVVELLRQYDFSHQRRLSFEYIVFDGLNDSMTHARAIVNLLKGLDCRINLIRFHQIPDAPLKTSDEKKMEVLRDYLTQHGIFTTIRASRGQDIFAACGLLSTKKIYERIK
;
A
#
# COMPACT_ATOMS: atom_id res chain seq x y z
N MET A 1 -5.09 -19.92 21.03
CA MET A 1 -5.42 -19.39 19.69
C MET A 1 -4.48 -20.06 18.70
N LYS A 2 -4.96 -20.54 17.52
CA LYS A 2 -4.09 -21.19 16.52
C LYS A 2 -3.28 -20.14 15.76
N THR A 3 -2.06 -20.51 15.36
CA THR A 3 -1.18 -19.63 14.59
C THR A 3 -1.61 -19.58 13.12
N PRO A 4 -1.78 -18.39 12.50
CA PRO A 4 -2.11 -18.30 11.09
C PRO A 4 -0.93 -18.70 10.21
N LEU A 5 -1.20 -19.50 9.17
CA LEU A 5 -0.23 -19.86 8.13
C LEU A 5 -0.13 -18.79 7.03
N LEU A 6 -1.21 -18.05 6.78
CA LEU A 6 -1.22 -16.92 5.85
C LEU A 6 -0.18 -15.89 6.31
N GLY A 7 0.63 -15.40 5.40
CA GLY A 7 1.72 -14.46 5.67
C GLY A 7 3.05 -15.12 6.04
N MET A 8 3.11 -16.43 6.17
CA MET A 8 4.37 -17.15 6.35
C MET A 8 5.12 -17.30 5.03
N THR A 9 6.44 -17.12 5.10
CA THR A 9 7.36 -17.39 3.97
C THR A 9 7.51 -18.90 3.75
N LEU A 10 8.04 -19.29 2.58
CA LEU A 10 8.33 -20.70 2.30
C LEU A 10 9.29 -21.32 3.35
N ALA A 11 10.26 -20.55 3.83
CA ALA A 11 11.20 -21.00 4.86
C ALA A 11 10.47 -21.32 6.17
N GLU A 12 9.57 -20.44 6.60
CA GLU A 12 8.75 -20.65 7.80
C GLU A 12 7.79 -21.83 7.65
N LEU A 13 7.14 -21.98 6.50
CA LEU A 13 6.26 -23.14 6.23
C LEU A 13 7.01 -24.47 6.21
N LYS A 14 8.27 -24.47 5.71
CA LYS A 14 9.14 -25.65 5.82
C LYS A 14 9.49 -25.97 7.27
N GLU A 15 9.71 -24.95 8.10
CA GLU A 15 9.99 -25.15 9.52
C GLU A 15 8.74 -25.64 10.27
N VAL A 16 7.56 -25.11 9.95
CA VAL A 16 6.28 -25.65 10.45
C VAL A 16 6.15 -27.14 10.12
N ALA A 17 6.44 -27.55 8.88
CA ALA A 17 6.39 -28.97 8.50
C ALA A 17 7.38 -29.80 9.32
N ARG A 18 8.62 -29.36 9.49
CA ARG A 18 9.65 -30.08 10.29
C ARG A 18 9.27 -30.17 11.75
N SER A 19 8.76 -29.12 12.36
CA SER A 19 8.36 -29.10 13.77
C SER A 19 7.25 -30.13 14.11
N LEU A 20 6.43 -30.44 13.08
CA LEU A 20 5.36 -31.44 13.18
C LEU A 20 5.78 -32.85 12.73
N GLY A 21 7.08 -33.08 12.48
CA GLY A 21 7.62 -34.36 12.03
C GLY A 21 7.30 -34.71 10.57
N MET A 22 7.00 -33.70 9.74
CA MET A 22 6.76 -33.86 8.30
C MET A 22 8.05 -33.58 7.50
N PRO A 23 8.20 -34.13 6.29
CA PRO A 23 9.27 -33.75 5.38
C PRO A 23 9.23 -32.28 5.03
N ALA A 24 10.39 -31.62 4.87
CA ALA A 24 10.47 -30.19 4.58
C ALA A 24 9.75 -29.78 3.29
N PHE A 25 9.67 -30.66 2.28
CA PHE A 25 8.94 -30.39 1.04
C PHE A 25 7.43 -30.16 1.27
N THR A 26 6.86 -30.66 2.40
CA THR A 26 5.47 -30.41 2.79
C THR A 26 5.21 -28.91 2.98
N GLY A 27 6.21 -28.11 3.41
CA GLY A 27 6.10 -26.66 3.46
C GLY A 27 5.80 -26.04 2.09
N GLY A 28 6.38 -26.59 1.02
CA GLY A 28 6.07 -26.16 -0.36
C GLY A 28 4.64 -26.56 -0.80
N GLN A 29 4.15 -27.73 -0.33
CA GLN A 29 2.77 -28.12 -0.58
C GLN A 29 1.79 -27.17 0.13
N ILE A 30 2.06 -26.83 1.39
CA ILE A 30 1.26 -25.88 2.18
C ILE A 30 1.24 -24.51 1.47
N ALA A 31 2.42 -24.00 1.05
CA ALA A 31 2.50 -22.73 0.31
C ALA A 31 1.63 -22.73 -0.95
N LYS A 32 1.70 -23.81 -1.75
CA LYS A 32 0.90 -23.95 -2.97
C LYS A 32 -0.60 -23.97 -2.69
N TRP A 33 -1.04 -24.63 -1.63
CA TRP A 33 -2.44 -24.63 -1.22
C TRP A 33 -2.91 -23.25 -0.77
N ILE A 34 -2.14 -22.56 0.05
CA ILE A 34 -2.50 -21.24 0.55
C ILE A 34 -2.44 -20.22 -0.60
N TYR A 35 -1.29 -20.04 -1.23
CA TYR A 35 -1.05 -18.91 -2.15
C TYR A 35 -1.44 -19.19 -3.61
N GLY A 36 -1.49 -20.47 -4.00
CA GLY A 36 -1.87 -20.86 -5.36
C GLY A 36 -3.33 -21.27 -5.49
N SER A 37 -3.85 -22.03 -4.51
CA SER A 37 -5.23 -22.55 -4.55
C SER A 37 -6.21 -21.79 -3.67
N HIS A 38 -5.72 -20.86 -2.83
CA HIS A 38 -6.51 -20.00 -1.95
C HIS A 38 -7.48 -20.78 -1.03
N VAL A 39 -7.02 -21.90 -0.47
CA VAL A 39 -7.85 -22.74 0.42
C VAL A 39 -8.18 -22.02 1.73
N ARG A 40 -9.38 -22.25 2.24
CA ARG A 40 -9.85 -21.65 3.49
C ARG A 40 -9.74 -22.56 4.69
N ASP A 41 -9.56 -23.88 4.46
CA ASP A 41 -9.37 -24.89 5.49
C ASP A 41 -8.17 -25.80 5.18
N ILE A 42 -7.44 -26.18 6.22
CA ILE A 42 -6.33 -27.16 6.12
C ILE A 42 -6.83 -28.52 5.59
N ALA A 43 -8.08 -28.87 5.87
CA ALA A 43 -8.70 -30.10 5.37
C ALA A 43 -8.71 -30.20 3.83
N GLU A 44 -8.70 -29.09 3.12
CA GLU A 44 -8.67 -29.03 1.67
C GLU A 44 -7.32 -29.42 1.06
N MET A 45 -6.24 -29.47 1.84
CA MET A 45 -4.88 -29.79 1.37
C MET A 45 -4.70 -31.29 1.09
N THR A 46 -5.41 -31.82 0.10
CA THR A 46 -5.60 -33.27 -0.12
C THR A 46 -4.35 -34.05 -0.48
N ASN A 47 -3.28 -33.42 -0.96
CA ASN A 47 -1.98 -34.06 -1.19
C ASN A 47 -1.09 -34.19 0.06
N ILE A 48 -1.59 -33.70 1.21
CA ILE A 48 -1.02 -33.92 2.54
C ILE A 48 -1.87 -35.02 3.21
N SER A 49 -1.24 -36.04 3.82
CA SER A 49 -1.97 -37.13 4.45
C SER A 49 -2.96 -36.62 5.51
N LYS A 50 -4.07 -37.33 5.72
CA LYS A 50 -5.08 -36.95 6.72
C LYS A 50 -4.48 -36.75 8.10
N ALA A 51 -3.63 -37.68 8.56
CA ALA A 51 -2.95 -37.60 9.87
C ALA A 51 -2.08 -36.32 9.98
N ASN A 52 -1.39 -35.93 8.92
CA ASN A 52 -0.57 -34.71 8.91
C ASN A 52 -1.43 -33.42 8.86
N ARG A 53 -2.55 -33.42 8.14
CA ARG A 53 -3.50 -32.31 8.18
C ARG A 53 -4.11 -32.12 9.56
N GLU A 54 -4.46 -33.20 10.25
CA GLU A 54 -4.97 -33.17 11.63
C GLU A 54 -3.93 -32.56 12.58
N LYS A 55 -2.67 -33.04 12.54
CA LYS A 55 -1.55 -32.45 13.33
C LYS A 55 -1.35 -30.97 13.03
N LEU A 56 -1.40 -30.57 11.75
CA LEU A 56 -1.26 -29.19 11.36
C LEU A 56 -2.42 -28.35 11.91
N ALA A 57 -3.66 -28.86 11.80
CA ALA A 57 -4.86 -28.17 12.26
C ALA A 57 -4.98 -28.06 13.79
N GLU A 58 -4.25 -28.86 14.57
CA GLU A 58 -4.21 -28.72 16.04
C GLU A 58 -3.58 -27.38 16.46
N GLN A 59 -2.51 -26.95 15.80
CA GLN A 59 -1.71 -25.78 16.18
C GLN A 59 -1.90 -24.58 15.26
N TYR A 60 -2.27 -24.81 14.00
CA TYR A 60 -2.35 -23.80 12.95
C TYR A 60 -3.75 -23.69 12.35
N CYS A 61 -3.99 -22.55 11.68
CA CYS A 61 -5.15 -22.32 10.83
C CYS A 61 -4.68 -21.55 9.59
N ILE A 62 -5.51 -21.45 8.54
CA ILE A 62 -5.16 -20.60 7.39
C ILE A 62 -5.05 -19.15 7.84
N GLY A 63 -5.94 -18.68 8.69
CA GLY A 63 -5.92 -17.33 9.24
C GLY A 63 -6.72 -16.32 8.40
N VAL A 64 -7.67 -16.82 7.61
CA VAL A 64 -8.57 -15.99 6.80
C VAL A 64 -9.55 -15.26 7.71
N MET A 65 -9.72 -13.97 7.48
CA MET A 65 -10.72 -13.12 8.12
C MET A 65 -11.54 -12.42 7.04
N GLU A 66 -12.86 -12.66 7.04
CA GLU A 66 -13.77 -12.05 6.07
C GLU A 66 -13.93 -10.55 6.33
N ASN A 67 -14.22 -9.79 5.27
CA ASN A 67 -14.65 -8.41 5.42
C ASN A 67 -15.99 -8.35 6.16
N ILE A 68 -16.17 -7.32 6.97
CA ILE A 68 -17.37 -7.13 7.78
C ILE A 68 -18.31 -6.05 7.23
N ASP A 69 -17.85 -5.25 6.28
CA ASP A 69 -18.63 -4.21 5.60
C ASP A 69 -18.07 -3.94 4.21
N ALA A 70 -18.94 -3.54 3.28
CA ALA A 70 -18.59 -3.14 1.93
C ALA A 70 -19.46 -1.94 1.50
N GLN A 71 -18.80 -0.84 1.11
CA GLN A 71 -19.46 0.36 0.60
C GLN A 71 -19.19 0.49 -0.90
N HIS A 72 -20.24 0.64 -1.70
CA HIS A 72 -20.17 0.70 -3.15
C HIS A 72 -20.35 2.13 -3.66
N SER A 73 -19.38 2.60 -4.43
CA SER A 73 -19.44 3.89 -5.13
C SER A 73 -20.19 3.79 -6.45
N VAL A 74 -20.75 4.91 -6.89
CA VAL A 74 -21.39 5.02 -8.21
C VAL A 74 -20.43 4.79 -9.37
N ASP A 75 -19.12 4.95 -9.15
CA ASP A 75 -18.07 4.73 -10.16
C ASP A 75 -17.53 3.28 -10.18
N GLY A 76 -18.14 2.38 -9.41
CA GLY A 76 -17.77 0.98 -9.30
C GLY A 76 -16.66 0.70 -8.28
N THR A 77 -16.10 1.72 -7.64
CA THR A 77 -15.15 1.55 -6.53
C THR A 77 -15.85 0.93 -5.32
N ILE A 78 -15.18 0.00 -4.64
CA ILE A 78 -15.72 -0.64 -3.44
C ILE A 78 -14.73 -0.47 -2.30
N LYS A 79 -15.20 0.04 -1.17
CA LYS A 79 -14.42 0.15 0.06
C LYS A 79 -14.84 -0.93 1.03
N TYR A 80 -13.92 -1.82 1.36
CA TYR A 80 -14.09 -2.91 2.29
C TYR A 80 -13.55 -2.55 3.66
N LEU A 81 -14.18 -3.09 4.71
CA LEU A 81 -13.70 -3.05 6.08
C LEU A 81 -13.26 -4.45 6.51
N PHE A 82 -11.97 -4.61 6.80
CA PHE A 82 -11.40 -5.87 7.28
C PHE A 82 -11.06 -5.81 8.76
N PRO A 83 -11.42 -6.83 9.54
CA PRO A 83 -10.86 -7.03 10.87
C PRO A 83 -9.38 -7.40 10.75
N VAL A 84 -8.60 -7.11 11.78
CA VAL A 84 -7.18 -7.48 11.88
C VAL A 84 -6.90 -8.20 13.19
N ALA A 85 -5.78 -8.92 13.27
CA ALA A 85 -5.44 -9.79 14.40
C ALA A 85 -5.47 -9.08 15.76
N SER A 86 -5.27 -7.77 15.79
CA SER A 86 -5.37 -6.96 17.02
C SER A 86 -6.81 -6.68 17.50
N GLY A 87 -7.83 -7.18 16.81
CA GLY A 87 -9.25 -6.89 17.09
C GLY A 87 -9.70 -5.50 16.62
N LYS A 88 -8.89 -4.83 15.82
CA LYS A 88 -9.19 -3.54 15.18
C LYS A 88 -9.60 -3.74 13.72
N PHE A 89 -9.74 -2.64 12.98
CA PHE A 89 -10.20 -2.68 11.59
C PHE A 89 -9.35 -1.78 10.70
N VAL A 90 -9.26 -2.16 9.42
CA VAL A 90 -8.68 -1.34 8.36
C VAL A 90 -9.59 -1.28 7.15
N GLU A 91 -9.51 -0.18 6.41
CA GLU A 91 -10.19 -0.01 5.15
C GLU A 91 -9.27 -0.39 3.98
N THR A 92 -9.85 -1.04 2.98
CA THR A 92 -9.19 -1.46 1.74
C THR A 92 -10.07 -1.06 0.57
N VAL A 93 -9.51 -0.57 -0.53
CA VAL A 93 -10.30 -0.05 -1.66
C VAL A 93 -10.01 -0.83 -2.93
N PHE A 94 -11.06 -1.46 -3.48
CA PHE A 94 -11.04 -2.05 -4.81
C PHE A 94 -11.45 -1.00 -5.84
N ILE A 95 -10.58 -0.76 -6.83
CA ILE A 95 -10.75 0.29 -7.84
C ILE A 95 -10.72 -0.34 -9.22
N PRO A 96 -11.89 -0.58 -9.85
CA PRO A 96 -11.97 -1.05 -11.23
C PRO A 96 -11.75 0.11 -12.22
N ASP A 97 -11.05 -0.16 -13.32
CA ASP A 97 -10.87 0.79 -14.41
C ASP A 97 -10.64 0.04 -15.73
N LYS A 98 -11.66 -0.12 -16.56
CA LYS A 98 -11.63 -0.89 -17.82
C LYS A 98 -11.05 -2.30 -17.60
N ASP A 99 -9.90 -2.59 -18.22
CA ASP A 99 -9.19 -3.86 -18.10
C ASP A 99 -8.29 -3.94 -16.86
N ARG A 100 -8.28 -2.91 -16.03
CA ARG A 100 -7.46 -2.82 -14.84
C ARG A 100 -8.31 -2.84 -13.57
N ALA A 101 -7.87 -3.61 -12.59
CA ALA A 101 -8.42 -3.58 -11.25
C ALA A 101 -7.29 -3.44 -10.23
N THR A 102 -7.33 -2.36 -9.46
CA THR A 102 -6.30 -2.03 -8.47
C THR A 102 -6.86 -2.21 -7.06
N LEU A 103 -6.12 -2.88 -6.20
CA LEU A 103 -6.42 -2.88 -4.77
C LEU A 103 -5.51 -1.91 -4.02
N CYS A 104 -6.10 -0.97 -3.30
CA CYS A 104 -5.40 -0.09 -2.38
C CYS A 104 -5.42 -0.71 -0.99
N VAL A 105 -4.29 -1.27 -0.55
CA VAL A 105 -4.16 -1.99 0.72
C VAL A 105 -3.62 -1.10 1.82
N SER A 106 -4.05 -1.39 3.05
CA SER A 106 -3.58 -0.77 4.28
C SER A 106 -2.45 -1.59 4.92
N CYS A 107 -1.52 -0.93 5.61
CA CYS A 107 -0.42 -1.59 6.31
C CYS A 107 -0.35 -1.25 7.81
N GLN A 108 -1.17 -0.32 8.28
CA GLN A 108 -1.29 0.04 9.70
C GLN A 108 -2.75 0.39 10.03
N VAL A 109 -3.12 0.29 11.29
CA VAL A 109 -4.33 0.91 11.83
C VAL A 109 -3.98 2.34 12.21
N GLY A 110 -4.48 3.31 11.43
CA GLY A 110 -4.04 4.70 11.54
C GLY A 110 -2.62 4.94 11.02
N CYS A 111 -2.00 6.09 11.34
CA CYS A 111 -0.68 6.46 10.83
C CYS A 111 0.03 7.45 11.78
N LYS A 112 1.34 7.27 11.99
CA LYS A 112 2.17 8.18 12.81
C LYS A 112 2.57 9.46 12.08
N MET A 113 2.49 9.49 10.73
CA MET A 113 3.06 10.57 9.93
C MET A 113 2.32 11.90 10.09
N ASN A 114 1.06 11.87 10.55
CA ASN A 114 0.23 13.04 10.85
C ASN A 114 0.24 14.11 9.74
N CYS A 115 0.17 13.67 8.47
CA CYS A 115 0.08 14.59 7.34
C CYS A 115 -1.19 15.42 7.42
N LEU A 116 -1.07 16.74 7.16
CA LEU A 116 -2.15 17.72 7.35
C LEU A 116 -3.39 17.42 6.46
N PHE A 117 -3.18 16.79 5.33
CA PHE A 117 -4.20 16.48 4.32
C PHE A 117 -4.75 15.05 4.40
N CYS A 118 -4.40 14.26 5.42
CA CYS A 118 -4.71 12.83 5.46
C CYS A 118 -5.55 12.48 6.69
N GLN A 119 -6.73 11.93 6.47
CA GLN A 119 -7.65 11.50 7.53
C GLN A 119 -7.07 10.37 8.38
N THR A 120 -6.32 9.44 7.77
CA THR A 120 -5.60 8.38 8.48
C THR A 120 -4.58 8.94 9.46
N GLY A 121 -3.86 10.00 9.08
CA GLY A 121 -2.93 10.70 9.97
C GLY A 121 -3.64 11.39 11.13
N LYS A 122 -4.83 11.96 10.89
CA LYS A 122 -5.68 12.59 11.92
C LYS A 122 -6.28 11.57 12.89
N GLN A 123 -6.51 10.33 12.43
CA GLN A 123 -6.95 9.24 13.32
C GLN A 123 -5.91 8.91 14.39
N GLY A 124 -4.62 9.11 14.10
CA GLY A 124 -3.52 8.67 14.93
C GLY A 124 -3.10 7.24 14.64
N PHE A 125 -2.06 6.75 15.30
CA PHE A 125 -1.51 5.40 15.12
C PHE A 125 -2.00 4.46 16.22
N GLU A 126 -2.51 3.31 15.82
CA GLU A 126 -3.05 2.30 16.74
C GLU A 126 -2.38 0.93 16.62
N GLY A 127 -1.55 0.71 15.60
CA GLY A 127 -0.77 -0.52 15.44
C GLY A 127 -0.35 -0.80 14.00
N SER A 128 0.74 -1.55 13.84
CA SER A 128 1.17 -2.07 12.54
C SER A 128 0.45 -3.39 12.23
N LEU A 129 0.10 -3.60 10.97
CA LEU A 129 -0.46 -4.85 10.49
C LEU A 129 0.64 -5.91 10.36
N THR A 130 0.32 -7.14 10.66
CA THR A 130 1.15 -8.30 10.31
C THR A 130 1.13 -8.55 8.79
N ALA A 131 2.08 -9.30 8.27
CA ALA A 131 2.03 -9.73 6.86
C ALA A 131 0.76 -10.52 6.55
N ALA A 132 0.25 -11.30 7.52
CA ALA A 132 -1.03 -11.99 7.41
C ALA A 132 -2.20 -11.02 7.23
N ASP A 133 -2.29 -9.97 8.06
CA ASP A 133 -3.34 -8.93 7.95
C ASP A 133 -3.28 -8.20 6.61
N ILE A 134 -2.06 -7.91 6.11
CA ILE A 134 -1.87 -7.25 4.80
C ILE A 134 -2.35 -8.16 3.68
N LEU A 135 -1.91 -9.43 3.66
CA LEU A 135 -2.28 -10.40 2.63
C LEU A 135 -3.76 -10.81 2.70
N ASN A 136 -4.36 -10.80 3.89
CA ASN A 136 -5.77 -11.10 4.06
C ASN A 136 -6.69 -10.15 3.30
N GLN A 137 -6.31 -8.88 3.15
CA GLN A 137 -7.05 -7.89 2.35
C GLN A 137 -7.14 -8.29 0.86
N ILE A 138 -6.16 -9.10 0.38
CA ILE A 138 -6.14 -9.64 -0.99
C ILE A 138 -6.84 -11.00 -1.01
N TYR A 139 -6.52 -11.85 -0.05
CA TYR A 139 -6.97 -13.24 0.04
C TYR A 139 -8.49 -13.36 0.20
N SER A 140 -9.08 -12.48 1.02
CA SER A 140 -10.52 -12.47 1.34
C SER A 140 -11.31 -11.46 0.50
N LEU A 141 -10.68 -10.85 -0.52
CA LEU A 141 -11.38 -9.94 -1.42
C LEU A 141 -12.30 -10.72 -2.36
N PRO A 142 -13.59 -10.38 -2.46
CA PRO A 142 -14.52 -11.04 -3.40
C PRO A 142 -14.05 -10.97 -4.86
N GLU A 143 -13.39 -9.87 -5.27
CA GLU A 143 -12.87 -9.62 -6.62
C GLU A 143 -11.39 -10.01 -6.79
N ALA A 144 -10.82 -10.85 -5.94
CA ALA A 144 -9.38 -11.18 -5.95
C ALA A 144 -8.87 -11.65 -7.33
N GLU A 145 -9.66 -12.45 -8.04
CA GLU A 145 -9.31 -12.96 -9.38
C GLU A 145 -9.24 -11.86 -10.45
N ARG A 146 -9.91 -10.73 -10.24
CA ARG A 146 -9.92 -9.59 -11.16
C ARG A 146 -8.71 -8.69 -10.97
N LEU A 147 -7.96 -8.83 -9.88
CA LEU A 147 -6.88 -7.93 -9.54
C LEU A 147 -5.75 -7.96 -10.56
N THR A 148 -5.39 -6.79 -11.06
CA THR A 148 -4.22 -6.58 -11.92
C THR A 148 -3.08 -5.88 -11.19
N ASN A 149 -3.37 -5.05 -10.20
CA ASN A 149 -2.40 -4.24 -9.47
C ASN A 149 -2.72 -4.11 -7.99
N ILE A 150 -1.68 -3.92 -7.19
CA ILE A 150 -1.78 -3.58 -5.77
C ILE A 150 -1.00 -2.30 -5.51
N VAL A 151 -1.57 -1.41 -4.70
CA VAL A 151 -0.89 -0.20 -4.23
C VAL A 151 -0.96 -0.11 -2.71
N PHE A 152 0.18 0.08 -2.06
CA PHE A 152 0.27 0.33 -0.62
C PHE A 152 0.11 1.84 -0.39
N MET A 153 -1.15 2.31 -0.55
CA MET A 153 -1.54 3.72 -0.43
C MET A 153 -2.80 3.89 0.43
N GLY A 154 -3.18 2.83 1.16
CA GLY A 154 -4.26 2.84 2.14
C GLY A 154 -3.82 3.46 3.47
N GLN A 155 -4.28 2.90 4.58
CA GLN A 155 -3.92 3.36 5.90
C GLN A 155 -2.49 2.94 6.29
N GLY A 156 -1.70 3.89 6.82
CA GLY A 156 -0.36 3.67 7.33
C GLY A 156 0.78 4.12 6.40
N GLU A 157 1.99 4.12 6.96
CA GLU A 157 3.25 4.35 6.23
C GLU A 157 3.97 3.00 6.06
N PRO A 158 4.14 2.51 4.84
CA PRO A 158 4.77 1.20 4.60
C PRO A 158 6.18 1.08 5.16
N MET A 159 6.98 2.16 5.12
CA MET A 159 8.35 2.13 5.65
C MET A 159 8.37 2.10 7.19
N ASP A 160 7.31 2.55 7.88
CA ASP A 160 7.20 2.41 9.34
C ASP A 160 6.78 0.97 9.76
N ASN A 161 6.27 0.18 8.81
CA ASN A 161 5.96 -1.26 8.96
C ASN A 161 6.75 -2.15 7.99
N LEU A 162 8.01 -1.81 7.73
CA LEU A 162 8.79 -2.34 6.61
C LEU A 162 8.91 -3.87 6.60
N ASP A 163 9.18 -4.49 7.75
CA ASP A 163 9.40 -5.94 7.81
C ASP A 163 8.17 -6.74 7.32
N ASN A 164 6.97 -6.32 7.74
CA ASN A 164 5.73 -6.95 7.30
C ASN A 164 5.39 -6.63 5.83
N VAL A 165 5.71 -5.42 5.37
CA VAL A 165 5.52 -5.02 3.97
C VAL A 165 6.47 -5.80 3.05
N LEU A 166 7.75 -5.94 3.41
CA LEU A 166 8.71 -6.76 2.66
C LEU A 166 8.27 -8.21 2.60
N ARG A 167 7.84 -8.78 3.73
CA ARG A 167 7.32 -10.14 3.77
C ARG A 167 6.07 -10.31 2.90
N ALA A 168 5.12 -9.39 2.94
CA ALA A 168 3.94 -9.43 2.10
C ALA A 168 4.28 -9.31 0.61
N THR A 169 5.20 -8.40 0.23
CA THR A 169 5.66 -8.26 -1.16
C THR A 169 6.48 -9.47 -1.62
N GLU A 170 7.26 -10.12 -0.75
CA GLU A 170 7.93 -11.40 -1.06
C GLU A 170 6.90 -12.48 -1.40
N VAL A 171 5.89 -12.68 -0.54
CA VAL A 171 4.81 -13.67 -0.80
C VAL A 171 4.08 -13.36 -2.11
N LEU A 172 3.83 -12.09 -2.42
CA LEU A 172 3.15 -11.70 -3.66
C LEU A 172 4.00 -11.94 -4.91
N THR A 173 5.33 -11.82 -4.82
CA THR A 173 6.21 -11.87 -6.01
C THR A 173 6.96 -13.18 -6.20
N ALA A 174 7.19 -13.94 -5.14
CA ALA A 174 7.91 -15.21 -5.20
C ALA A 174 7.13 -16.28 -5.98
N GLU A 175 7.84 -17.14 -6.72
CA GLU A 175 7.25 -18.25 -7.49
C GLU A 175 6.46 -19.25 -6.63
N TRP A 176 6.87 -19.43 -5.38
CA TRP A 176 6.17 -20.27 -4.41
C TRP A 176 4.93 -19.61 -3.78
N GLY A 177 4.78 -18.30 -3.97
CA GLY A 177 3.66 -17.49 -3.48
C GLY A 177 2.63 -17.23 -4.59
N TYR A 178 2.25 -15.95 -4.76
CA TYR A 178 1.31 -15.56 -5.83
C TYR A 178 1.96 -15.47 -7.22
N ALA A 179 3.29 -15.47 -7.31
CA ALA A 179 4.07 -15.35 -8.54
C ALA A 179 3.71 -14.11 -9.38
N TRP A 180 3.33 -13.01 -8.75
CA TRP A 180 3.03 -11.76 -9.46
C TRP A 180 4.30 -11.03 -9.87
N SER A 181 4.28 -10.43 -11.05
CA SER A 181 5.34 -9.51 -11.43
C SER A 181 5.43 -8.35 -10.42
N PRO A 182 6.64 -7.98 -9.93
CA PRO A 182 6.83 -6.81 -9.08
C PRO A 182 6.26 -5.51 -9.69
N LYS A 183 6.17 -5.44 -11.03
CA LYS A 183 5.56 -4.31 -11.78
C LYS A 183 4.07 -4.10 -11.49
N ARG A 184 3.40 -5.09 -10.91
CA ARG A 184 1.99 -5.00 -10.52
C ARG A 184 1.81 -4.37 -9.12
N ILE A 185 2.89 -4.15 -8.39
CA ILE A 185 2.88 -3.70 -7.00
C ILE A 185 3.59 -2.36 -6.88
N THR A 186 2.94 -1.38 -6.27
CA THR A 186 3.54 -0.08 -5.96
C THR A 186 3.49 0.17 -4.46
N VAL A 187 4.64 0.46 -3.86
CA VAL A 187 4.72 0.82 -2.44
C VAL A 187 5.01 2.30 -2.32
N SER A 188 4.12 3.01 -1.62
CA SER A 188 4.25 4.46 -1.38
C SER A 188 4.99 4.73 -0.07
N SER A 189 5.71 5.86 -0.01
CA SER A 189 6.37 6.32 1.21
C SER A 189 6.52 7.83 1.24
N VAL A 190 6.51 8.39 2.46
CA VAL A 190 6.89 9.78 2.71
C VAL A 190 8.41 10.00 2.69
N GLY A 191 9.19 8.91 2.65
CA GLY A 191 10.63 8.91 2.86
C GLY A 191 10.98 8.75 4.35
N VAL A 192 11.29 7.51 4.78
CA VAL A 192 11.71 7.22 6.16
C VAL A 192 13.18 6.79 6.13
N ARG A 193 14.02 7.53 6.86
CA ARG A 193 15.49 7.32 6.91
C ARG A 193 15.84 5.84 7.15
N ASN A 194 16.83 5.34 6.43
CA ASN A 194 17.33 3.96 6.43
C ASN A 194 16.31 2.90 5.97
N LYS A 195 15.01 3.11 6.17
CA LYS A 195 13.96 2.17 5.79
C LYS A 195 13.67 2.21 4.29
N LEU A 196 13.64 3.40 3.69
CA LEU A 196 13.48 3.54 2.24
C LEU A 196 14.64 2.87 1.49
N LYS A 197 15.89 3.10 1.94
CA LYS A 197 17.07 2.43 1.37
C LYS A 197 16.93 0.92 1.43
N ARG A 198 16.60 0.38 2.60
CA ARG A 198 16.42 -1.06 2.80
C ARG A 198 15.32 -1.63 1.89
N PHE A 199 14.18 -0.92 1.72
CA PHE A 199 13.14 -1.32 0.77
C PHE A 199 13.65 -1.37 -0.67
N LEU A 200 14.44 -0.37 -1.06
CA LEU A 200 15.05 -0.31 -2.40
C LEU A 200 16.06 -1.45 -2.64
N ASP A 201 16.76 -1.88 -1.60
CA ASP A 201 17.73 -2.98 -1.67
C ASP A 201 17.06 -4.37 -1.70
N GLU A 202 15.94 -4.54 -0.97
CA GLU A 202 15.33 -5.87 -0.73
C GLU A 202 14.06 -6.14 -1.57
N SER A 203 13.55 -5.16 -2.33
CA SER A 203 12.31 -5.32 -3.13
C SER A 203 12.46 -4.77 -4.53
N GLU A 204 11.90 -5.47 -5.52
CA GLU A 204 11.82 -5.04 -6.92
C GLU A 204 10.49 -4.32 -7.26
N CYS A 205 9.61 -4.12 -6.29
CA CYS A 205 8.33 -3.44 -6.49
C CYS A 205 8.52 -1.97 -6.88
N HIS A 206 7.56 -1.40 -7.57
CA HIS A 206 7.53 0.03 -7.90
C HIS A 206 7.48 0.88 -6.65
N VAL A 207 8.08 2.06 -6.72
CA VAL A 207 8.14 3.03 -5.60
C VAL A 207 7.38 4.29 -5.96
N ALA A 208 6.59 4.78 -5.02
CA ALA A 208 5.92 6.07 -5.09
C ALA A 208 6.33 6.94 -3.89
N ILE A 209 6.84 8.13 -4.13
CA ILE A 209 7.26 9.06 -3.07
C ILE A 209 6.23 10.18 -2.94
N SER A 210 5.75 10.37 -1.73
CA SER A 210 4.89 11.51 -1.36
C SER A 210 5.72 12.81 -1.39
N LEU A 211 5.62 13.56 -2.50
CA LEU A 211 6.33 14.83 -2.68
C LEU A 211 5.57 16.00 -2.06
N HIS A 212 4.39 16.27 -2.57
CA HIS A 212 3.41 17.30 -2.22
C HIS A 212 3.93 18.74 -2.11
N SER A 213 5.23 18.98 -1.95
CA SER A 213 5.92 20.24 -2.19
C SER A 213 7.41 19.99 -2.46
N PRO A 214 8.00 20.70 -3.44
CA PRO A 214 9.44 20.70 -3.68
C PRO A 214 10.20 21.63 -2.71
N ILE A 215 9.48 22.43 -1.92
CA ILE A 215 10.04 23.41 -0.98
C ILE A 215 10.04 22.80 0.42
N PRO A 216 11.21 22.58 1.06
CA PRO A 216 11.32 21.85 2.32
C PRO A 216 10.48 22.40 3.46
N GLU A 217 10.47 23.72 3.65
CA GLU A 217 9.71 24.39 4.71
C GLU A 217 8.21 24.20 4.51
N GLN A 218 7.74 24.33 3.28
CA GLN A 218 6.33 24.11 2.94
C GLN A 218 5.97 22.61 3.08
N ARG A 219 6.85 21.71 2.62
CA ARG A 219 6.64 20.27 2.79
C ARG A 219 6.56 19.89 4.27
N ALA A 220 7.36 20.51 5.13
CA ALA A 220 7.32 20.27 6.58
C ALA A 220 5.99 20.68 7.22
N THR A 221 5.31 21.70 6.71
CA THR A 221 3.97 22.08 7.18
C THR A 221 2.89 21.09 6.75
N LEU A 222 3.03 20.51 5.56
CA LEU A 222 2.11 19.50 5.02
C LEU A 222 2.37 18.11 5.60
N MET A 223 3.66 17.76 5.76
CA MET A 223 4.12 16.44 6.18
C MET A 223 5.26 16.56 7.21
N PRO A 224 5.00 16.33 8.49
CA PRO A 224 6.03 16.36 9.54
C PRO A 224 7.23 15.44 9.30
N ALA A 225 7.05 14.37 8.49
CA ALA A 225 8.11 13.44 8.10
C ALA A 225 9.31 14.11 7.40
N GLN A 226 9.12 15.29 6.79
CA GLN A 226 10.21 16.12 6.23
C GLN A 226 11.34 16.38 7.23
N LYS A 227 11.02 16.47 8.52
CA LYS A 227 12.02 16.70 9.59
C LYS A 227 12.89 15.46 9.84
N GLY A 228 12.39 14.27 9.54
CA GLY A 228 13.13 13.03 9.71
C GLY A 228 14.05 12.72 8.53
N MET A 229 13.56 12.92 7.29
CA MET A 229 14.31 12.79 6.05
C MET A 229 13.78 13.81 5.04
N GLY A 230 14.62 14.78 4.69
CA GLY A 230 14.27 15.84 3.75
C GLY A 230 14.05 15.34 2.34
N ILE A 231 13.24 16.05 1.54
CA ILE A 231 12.93 15.61 0.17
C ILE A 231 14.19 15.59 -0.72
N GLU A 232 15.12 16.51 -0.51
CA GLU A 232 16.39 16.52 -1.23
C GLU A 232 17.22 15.28 -0.90
N GLU A 233 17.25 14.85 0.36
CA GLU A 233 17.94 13.65 0.81
C GLU A 233 17.26 12.38 0.23
N VAL A 234 15.92 12.37 0.16
CA VAL A 234 15.18 11.29 -0.51
C VAL A 234 15.56 11.20 -1.99
N VAL A 235 15.58 12.32 -2.70
CA VAL A 235 15.93 12.37 -4.12
C VAL A 235 17.38 11.95 -4.34
N GLU A 236 18.32 12.37 -3.49
CA GLU A 236 19.72 11.97 -3.59
C GLU A 236 19.92 10.47 -3.36
N LEU A 237 19.18 9.89 -2.41
CA LEU A 237 19.16 8.44 -2.25
C LEU A 237 18.64 7.74 -3.52
N LEU A 238 17.53 8.23 -4.10
CA LEU A 238 16.92 7.62 -5.29
C LEU A 238 17.83 7.67 -6.53
N ARG A 239 18.70 8.69 -6.65
CA ARG A 239 19.69 8.77 -7.73
C ARG A 239 20.70 7.63 -7.75
N GLN A 240 20.84 6.88 -6.66
CA GLN A 240 21.74 5.73 -6.55
C GLN A 240 21.13 4.45 -7.15
N TYR A 241 19.88 4.48 -7.63
CA TYR A 241 19.15 3.33 -8.15
C TYR A 241 18.70 3.55 -9.60
N ASP A 242 18.61 2.46 -10.35
CA ASP A 242 18.10 2.47 -11.72
C ASP A 242 16.59 2.25 -11.75
N PHE A 243 15.87 3.20 -12.34
CA PHE A 243 14.42 3.15 -12.55
C PHE A 243 14.01 3.05 -14.02
N SER A 244 14.97 2.93 -14.94
CA SER A 244 14.74 2.90 -16.39
C SER A 244 14.18 1.57 -16.90
N HIS A 245 14.34 0.48 -16.13
CA HIS A 245 14.02 -0.87 -16.60
C HIS A 245 12.89 -1.55 -15.81
N GLN A 246 13.25 -2.33 -14.77
CA GLN A 246 12.31 -3.21 -14.06
C GLN A 246 11.44 -2.43 -13.08
N ARG A 247 12.07 -1.63 -12.24
CA ARG A 247 11.40 -0.81 -11.23
C ARG A 247 11.00 0.54 -11.83
N ARG A 248 9.86 1.07 -11.39
CA ARG A 248 9.40 2.42 -11.74
C ARG A 248 9.36 3.29 -10.50
N LEU A 249 9.77 4.55 -10.67
CA LEU A 249 9.65 5.59 -9.66
C LEU A 249 8.53 6.57 -10.05
N SER A 250 7.66 6.88 -9.10
CA SER A 250 6.70 7.98 -9.22
C SER A 250 6.75 8.90 -8.01
N PHE A 251 6.36 10.15 -8.23
CA PHE A 251 6.12 11.12 -7.16
C PHE A 251 4.63 11.46 -7.12
N GLU A 252 4.05 11.35 -5.95
CA GLU A 252 2.65 11.71 -5.71
C GLU A 252 2.58 13.16 -5.24
N TYR A 253 1.76 13.96 -5.90
CA TYR A 253 1.68 15.41 -5.68
C TYR A 253 0.23 15.85 -5.58
N ILE A 254 -0.30 15.97 -4.36
CA ILE A 254 -1.61 16.58 -4.13
C ILE A 254 -1.50 18.07 -4.40
N VAL A 255 -2.37 18.60 -5.25
CA VAL A 255 -2.37 20.02 -5.64
C VAL A 255 -3.37 20.79 -4.78
N PHE A 256 -2.86 21.78 -4.03
CA PHE A 256 -3.63 22.63 -3.15
C PHE A 256 -3.69 24.07 -3.71
N ASP A 257 -4.90 24.64 -3.73
CA ASP A 257 -5.12 26.00 -4.24
C ASP A 257 -4.33 27.06 -3.46
N GLY A 258 -3.58 27.88 -4.21
CA GLY A 258 -2.77 28.97 -3.67
C GLY A 258 -1.57 28.56 -2.82
N LEU A 259 -1.34 27.25 -2.64
CA LEU A 259 -0.25 26.75 -1.79
C LEU A 259 0.90 26.19 -2.62
N ASN A 260 0.65 25.20 -3.48
CA ASN A 260 1.68 24.47 -4.23
C ASN A 260 1.39 24.36 -5.74
N ASP A 261 0.42 25.12 -6.25
CA ASP A 261 -0.12 25.07 -7.62
C ASP A 261 0.46 26.13 -8.57
N SER A 262 1.54 26.83 -8.17
CA SER A 262 2.13 27.91 -8.96
C SER A 262 3.26 27.43 -9.88
N MET A 263 3.60 28.24 -10.89
CA MET A 263 4.73 28.00 -11.79
C MET A 263 6.09 28.02 -11.06
N THR A 264 6.19 28.67 -9.90
CA THR A 264 7.37 28.60 -9.04
C THR A 264 7.59 27.17 -8.54
N HIS A 265 6.51 26.49 -8.11
CA HIS A 265 6.57 25.09 -7.70
C HIS A 265 6.90 24.16 -8.88
N ALA A 266 6.32 24.41 -10.07
CA ALA A 266 6.64 23.64 -11.28
C ALA A 266 8.15 23.69 -11.60
N ARG A 267 8.75 24.88 -11.57
CA ARG A 267 10.19 25.06 -11.80
C ARG A 267 11.04 24.38 -10.71
N ALA A 268 10.63 24.50 -9.46
CA ALA A 268 11.31 23.86 -8.35
C ALA A 268 11.26 22.31 -8.45
N ILE A 269 10.14 21.73 -8.88
CA ILE A 269 10.01 20.29 -9.15
C ILE A 269 10.98 19.86 -10.26
N VAL A 270 11.01 20.60 -11.40
CA VAL A 270 11.93 20.29 -12.51
C VAL A 270 13.38 20.32 -12.04
N ASN A 271 13.77 21.31 -11.25
CA ASN A 271 15.12 21.42 -10.72
C ASN A 271 15.45 20.27 -9.73
N LEU A 272 14.54 19.96 -8.82
CA LEU A 272 14.71 18.92 -7.82
C LEU A 272 14.90 17.54 -8.47
N LEU A 273 14.09 17.23 -9.48
CA LEU A 273 14.03 15.90 -10.11
C LEU A 273 14.91 15.78 -11.37
N LYS A 274 15.68 16.82 -11.71
CA LYS A 274 16.52 16.84 -12.91
C LYS A 274 17.43 15.61 -12.96
N GLY A 275 17.40 14.88 -14.08
CA GLY A 275 18.24 13.71 -14.32
C GLY A 275 17.79 12.42 -13.60
N LEU A 276 16.63 12.43 -12.94
CA LEU A 276 16.02 11.24 -12.36
C LEU A 276 14.92 10.70 -13.28
N ASP A 277 15.01 9.43 -13.68
CA ASP A 277 13.93 8.78 -14.44
C ASP A 277 12.74 8.52 -13.53
N CYS A 278 11.74 9.38 -13.64
CA CYS A 278 10.57 9.34 -12.77
C CYS A 278 9.32 9.88 -13.46
N ARG A 279 8.19 9.69 -12.79
CA ARG A 279 6.87 10.22 -13.19
C ARG A 279 6.26 11.03 -12.05
N ILE A 280 5.32 11.90 -12.37
CA ILE A 280 4.52 12.60 -11.37
C ILE A 280 3.05 12.27 -11.56
N ASN A 281 2.37 11.95 -10.46
CA ASN A 281 0.94 11.84 -10.39
C ASN A 281 0.38 13.05 -9.64
N LEU A 282 -0.28 13.96 -10.35
CA LEU A 282 -1.04 15.05 -9.75
C LEU A 282 -2.35 14.49 -9.20
N ILE A 283 -2.65 14.80 -7.96
CA ILE A 283 -3.81 14.29 -7.23
C ILE A 283 -4.67 15.48 -6.79
N ARG A 284 -5.98 15.39 -7.02
CA ARG A 284 -6.93 16.38 -6.49
C ARG A 284 -7.05 16.20 -4.99
N PHE A 285 -6.98 17.29 -4.25
CA PHE A 285 -7.25 17.24 -2.82
C PHE A 285 -8.73 17.02 -2.57
N HIS A 286 -9.04 16.13 -1.66
CA HIS A 286 -10.40 15.93 -1.14
C HIS A 286 -10.49 16.48 0.26
N GLN A 287 -11.45 17.38 0.47
CA GLN A 287 -11.63 18.06 1.75
C GLN A 287 -11.80 17.05 2.88
N ILE A 288 -11.00 17.21 3.93
CA ILE A 288 -11.14 16.48 5.18
C ILE A 288 -11.49 17.47 6.31
N PRO A 289 -12.14 17.01 7.39
CA PRO A 289 -12.42 17.85 8.55
C PRO A 289 -11.13 18.49 9.09
N ASP A 290 -11.24 19.74 9.54
CA ASP A 290 -10.19 20.48 10.22
C ASP A 290 -8.89 20.70 9.41
N ALA A 291 -8.88 20.50 8.09
CA ALA A 291 -7.76 20.85 7.23
C ALA A 291 -7.99 22.20 6.56
N PRO A 292 -7.14 23.23 6.81
CA PRO A 292 -7.26 24.54 6.20
C PRO A 292 -6.70 24.55 4.76
N LEU A 293 -7.01 23.53 3.97
CA LEU A 293 -6.53 23.32 2.61
C LEU A 293 -7.72 23.34 1.65
N LYS A 294 -7.49 23.77 0.41
CA LYS A 294 -8.49 23.78 -0.66
C LYS A 294 -7.98 23.06 -1.89
N THR A 295 -8.89 22.46 -2.65
CA THR A 295 -8.58 21.83 -3.93
C THR A 295 -8.22 22.89 -4.95
N SER A 296 -7.14 22.68 -5.70
CA SER A 296 -6.74 23.58 -6.79
C SER A 296 -7.69 23.48 -7.99
N ASP A 297 -7.75 24.53 -8.77
CA ASP A 297 -8.50 24.59 -10.03
C ASP A 297 -7.93 23.61 -11.07
N GLU A 298 -8.82 22.98 -11.86
CA GLU A 298 -8.45 21.99 -12.86
C GLU A 298 -7.50 22.55 -13.92
N LYS A 299 -7.73 23.80 -14.37
CA LYS A 299 -6.86 24.46 -15.36
C LYS A 299 -5.45 24.68 -14.83
N LYS A 300 -5.32 25.02 -13.55
CA LYS A 300 -3.98 25.13 -12.92
C LYS A 300 -3.28 23.78 -12.89
N MET A 301 -4.01 22.70 -12.59
CA MET A 301 -3.46 21.34 -12.61
C MET A 301 -3.03 20.92 -14.02
N GLU A 302 -3.81 21.27 -15.04
CA GLU A 302 -3.46 21.00 -16.44
C GLU A 302 -2.20 21.78 -16.86
N VAL A 303 -2.10 23.08 -16.53
CA VAL A 303 -0.91 23.90 -16.78
C VAL A 303 0.33 23.29 -16.09
N LEU A 304 0.18 22.86 -14.85
CA LEU A 304 1.26 22.21 -14.10
C LEU A 304 1.69 20.89 -14.77
N ARG A 305 0.75 20.02 -15.14
CA ARG A 305 0.99 18.78 -15.89
C ARG A 305 1.76 19.04 -17.18
N ASP A 306 1.27 19.99 -17.99
CA ASP A 306 1.83 20.25 -19.31
C ASP A 306 3.24 20.83 -19.20
N TYR A 307 3.46 21.76 -18.27
CA TYR A 307 4.79 22.30 -18.00
C TYR A 307 5.78 21.21 -17.59
N LEU A 308 5.44 20.35 -16.63
CA LEU A 308 6.30 19.28 -16.16
C LEU A 308 6.60 18.28 -17.28
N THR A 309 5.59 17.93 -18.09
CA THR A 309 5.75 17.01 -19.21
C THR A 309 6.67 17.59 -20.30
N GLN A 310 6.51 18.89 -20.63
CA GLN A 310 7.38 19.59 -21.57
C GLN A 310 8.85 19.65 -21.11
N HIS A 311 9.08 19.59 -19.80
CA HIS A 311 10.43 19.55 -19.21
C HIS A 311 10.94 18.11 -18.92
N GLY A 312 10.35 17.10 -19.58
CA GLY A 312 10.84 15.73 -19.56
C GLY A 312 10.35 14.87 -18.39
N ILE A 313 9.43 15.38 -17.56
CA ILE A 313 8.85 14.60 -16.46
C ILE A 313 7.43 14.18 -16.84
N PHE A 314 7.24 12.90 -17.22
CA PHE A 314 5.92 12.40 -17.58
C PHE A 314 4.93 12.59 -16.42
N THR A 315 3.93 13.41 -16.63
CA THR A 315 2.99 13.82 -15.56
C THR A 315 1.55 13.48 -15.93
N THR A 316 0.82 12.91 -14.98
CA THR A 316 -0.60 12.58 -15.13
C THR A 316 -1.44 13.25 -14.05
N ILE A 317 -2.70 13.55 -14.36
CA ILE A 317 -3.70 13.94 -13.36
C ILE A 317 -4.52 12.68 -13.06
N ARG A 318 -4.43 12.17 -11.82
CA ARG A 318 -5.15 10.95 -11.43
C ARG A 318 -6.65 11.21 -11.36
N ALA A 319 -7.43 10.28 -11.90
CA ALA A 319 -8.87 10.26 -11.67
C ALA A 319 -9.16 10.02 -10.19
N SER A 320 -10.05 10.83 -9.62
CA SER A 320 -10.58 10.59 -8.28
C SER A 320 -11.61 9.47 -8.35
N ARG A 321 -11.50 8.49 -7.45
CA ARG A 321 -12.39 7.34 -7.38
C ARG A 321 -12.98 7.21 -5.97
N GLY A 322 -14.24 6.78 -5.88
CA GLY A 322 -14.90 6.48 -4.61
C GLY A 322 -15.06 7.68 -3.69
N GLN A 323 -15.25 8.90 -4.21
CA GLN A 323 -15.40 10.11 -3.39
C GLN A 323 -16.65 10.07 -2.52
N ASP A 324 -17.75 9.61 -3.08
CA ASP A 324 -19.08 9.48 -2.44
C ASP A 324 -19.09 8.53 -1.23
N ILE A 325 -18.15 7.60 -1.20
CA ILE A 325 -17.98 6.64 -0.09
C ILE A 325 -16.70 6.91 0.74
N PHE A 326 -16.09 8.08 0.61
CA PHE A 326 -14.84 8.44 1.31
C PHE A 326 -13.69 7.44 1.08
N ALA A 327 -13.55 6.93 -0.14
CA ALA A 327 -12.51 5.98 -0.53
C ALA A 327 -11.35 6.61 -1.32
N ALA A 328 -11.43 7.90 -1.66
CA ALA A 328 -10.35 8.58 -2.38
C ALA A 328 -9.09 8.75 -1.49
N CYS A 329 -7.95 9.00 -2.14
CA CYS A 329 -6.66 9.14 -1.45
C CYS A 329 -6.74 10.17 -0.31
N GLY A 330 -6.25 9.78 0.87
CA GLY A 330 -6.24 10.60 2.08
C GLY A 330 -7.53 10.59 2.90
N LEU A 331 -8.61 9.92 2.44
CA LEU A 331 -9.91 9.92 3.12
C LEU A 331 -10.15 8.73 4.04
N LEU A 332 -9.35 7.66 3.96
CA LEU A 332 -9.55 6.44 4.73
C LEU A 332 -9.38 6.68 6.24
N SER A 333 -10.37 6.21 7.02
CA SER A 333 -10.34 6.29 8.48
C SER A 333 -11.39 5.37 9.11
N THR A 334 -10.96 4.57 10.06
CA THR A 334 -11.85 3.70 10.84
C THR A 334 -12.41 4.36 12.09
N LYS A 335 -12.08 5.62 12.39
CA LYS A 335 -12.50 6.34 13.60
C LYS A 335 -14.01 6.36 13.80
N LYS A 336 -14.77 6.67 12.76
CA LYS A 336 -16.24 6.69 12.82
C LYS A 336 -16.88 5.31 13.02
N ILE A 337 -16.17 4.25 12.68
CA ILE A 337 -16.63 2.87 12.82
C ILE A 337 -16.60 2.48 14.29
N TYR A 338 -15.53 2.80 15.01
CA TYR A 338 -15.42 2.57 16.44
C TYR A 338 -16.48 3.35 17.26
N GLU A 339 -16.93 4.51 16.75
CA GLU A 339 -18.02 5.29 17.36
C GLU A 339 -19.40 4.65 17.17
N ARG A 340 -19.59 3.80 16.12
CA ARG A 340 -20.86 3.09 15.84
C ARG A 340 -20.96 1.73 16.52
N ILE A 341 -19.82 1.11 16.85
CA ILE A 341 -19.75 -0.22 17.45
C ILE A 341 -19.75 -0.14 18.99
N LYS A 342 -19.46 1.04 19.57
CA LYS A 342 -19.63 1.35 20.98
C LYS A 342 -21.07 1.76 21.29
#